data_d67914786dab0913407fab9a4a7ecc01
#
_entry.id   d67914786dab0913407fab9a4a7ecc01
#
_cell.length_a   1.000
_cell.length_b   1.000
_cell.length_c   1.000
_cell.angle_alpha   90.00
_cell.angle_beta   90.00
_cell.angle_gamma   90.00
#
_symmetry.space_group_name_H-M   'P 1'
#
loop_
_entity.id
_entity.type
_entity.pdbx_description
1 polymer ?
#
loop_
_entity_poly.entity_id
_entity_poly.type
_entity_poly.pdbx_seq_one_letter_code
_entity_poly.pdbx_strand_id
1 'polypeptide(L)'
;MKQTAIILGSCVLAALSALAAPSAHAADTCPGAGQPTIPAAAIPGALEGLTVDARGRAFTTDLTAGRVYRIDAPGATPVVVATVPSGGAGGLAWTPDGRLLVGYGADPRVFQGDALRAAGIVAVDPDTGALTPYASGLSAANGLDVAADGIAYATNDFASFVGRVYPNGAVQADWTRFPSANGAVLGGDDAYLYVSRTFSDPGVSRIPIANPAAPQSLLDLRGADALGAPDGLTLDSAERPVVPLNPSGQIIRIDAPQRYCVLGGGNPATSVLTYGRGDTGFSAGRLFGATFTGQVYEIPGGFDPNARTATP
;
A
#
# COMPACT_ATOMS: atom_id res chain seq x y z
N MET A 1 -17.35 -80.22 24.30
CA MET A 1 -17.97 -79.47 23.19
C MET A 1 -17.55 -78.01 23.36
N LYS A 2 -16.62 -77.59 22.53
CA LYS A 2 -16.13 -76.18 22.52
C LYS A 2 -16.60 -75.56 21.20
N GLN A 3 -17.44 -74.55 21.29
CA GLN A 3 -17.86 -73.75 20.12
C GLN A 3 -16.83 -72.69 19.87
N THR A 4 -16.28 -72.69 18.67
CA THR A 4 -15.36 -71.65 18.17
C THR A 4 -16.18 -70.56 17.44
N ALA A 5 -16.17 -69.35 17.94
CA ALA A 5 -16.80 -68.21 17.30
C ALA A 5 -15.84 -67.57 16.29
N ILE A 6 -16.29 -67.47 15.04
CA ILE A 6 -15.60 -66.85 13.93
C ILE A 6 -16.01 -65.36 13.94
N ILE A 7 -15.05 -64.43 14.16
CA ILE A 7 -15.24 -62.99 14.05
C ILE A 7 -14.92 -62.59 12.60
N LEU A 8 -15.94 -62.19 11.85
CA LEU A 8 -15.76 -61.51 10.54
C LEU A 8 -15.36 -60.06 10.78
N GLY A 9 -14.13 -59.73 10.45
CA GLY A 9 -13.66 -58.35 10.38
C GLY A 9 -14.14 -57.64 9.12
N SER A 10 -14.98 -56.65 9.26
CA SER A 10 -15.39 -55.79 8.17
C SER A 10 -14.30 -54.70 7.95
N CYS A 11 -13.58 -54.79 6.82
CA CYS A 11 -12.70 -53.71 6.34
C CYS A 11 -13.55 -52.57 5.81
N VAL A 12 -13.58 -51.47 6.53
CA VAL A 12 -14.10 -50.18 6.03
C VAL A 12 -12.99 -49.51 5.23
N LEU A 13 -13.10 -49.52 3.90
CA LEU A 13 -12.27 -48.66 3.04
C LEU A 13 -12.75 -47.22 3.22
N ALA A 14 -11.99 -46.41 3.94
CA ALA A 14 -12.14 -44.97 3.92
C ALA A 14 -11.58 -44.46 2.59
N ALA A 15 -12.44 -44.06 1.68
CA ALA A 15 -12.06 -43.29 0.50
C ALA A 15 -11.62 -41.89 0.94
N LEU A 16 -10.31 -41.63 0.97
CA LEU A 16 -9.78 -40.25 1.04
C LEU A 16 -10.13 -39.57 -0.30
N SER A 17 -11.16 -38.75 -0.30
CA SER A 17 -11.38 -37.76 -1.34
C SER A 17 -10.29 -36.69 -1.19
N ALA A 18 -9.24 -36.80 -2.00
CA ALA A 18 -8.30 -35.72 -2.18
C ALA A 18 -9.07 -34.53 -2.79
N LEU A 19 -9.43 -33.57 -1.96
CA LEU A 19 -9.84 -32.25 -2.43
C LEU A 19 -8.63 -31.69 -3.16
N ALA A 20 -8.66 -31.72 -4.49
CA ALA A 20 -7.72 -31.00 -5.32
C ALA A 20 -7.81 -29.52 -4.93
N ALA A 21 -6.74 -28.98 -4.36
CA ALA A 21 -6.63 -27.55 -4.19
C ALA A 21 -6.85 -26.91 -5.59
N PRO A 22 -7.68 -25.86 -5.69
CA PRO A 22 -7.86 -25.19 -6.96
C PRO A 22 -6.47 -24.77 -7.44
N SER A 23 -6.09 -25.24 -8.64
CA SER A 23 -4.89 -24.80 -9.32
C SER A 23 -4.92 -23.27 -9.39
N ALA A 24 -3.82 -22.63 -9.02
CA ALA A 24 -3.64 -21.19 -9.22
C ALA A 24 -4.01 -20.90 -10.69
N HIS A 25 -5.09 -20.16 -10.91
CA HIS A 25 -5.42 -19.71 -12.24
C HIS A 25 -4.33 -18.71 -12.61
N ALA A 26 -3.68 -18.93 -13.77
CA ALA A 26 -2.81 -17.92 -14.32
C ALA A 26 -3.61 -16.62 -14.37
N ALA A 27 -3.10 -15.58 -13.73
CA ALA A 27 -3.80 -14.30 -13.69
C ALA A 27 -3.98 -13.78 -15.12
N ASP A 28 -5.18 -13.37 -15.47
CA ASP A 28 -5.45 -12.77 -16.77
C ASP A 28 -4.60 -11.49 -16.94
N THR A 29 -4.17 -11.21 -18.17
CA THR A 29 -3.53 -9.94 -18.49
C THR A 29 -4.61 -8.87 -18.63
N CYS A 30 -4.45 -7.73 -17.95
CA CYS A 30 -5.40 -6.63 -18.10
C CYS A 30 -5.39 -6.08 -19.53
N PRO A 31 -6.52 -5.56 -20.05
CA PRO A 31 -6.54 -4.84 -21.30
C PRO A 31 -5.54 -3.67 -21.30
N GLY A 32 -4.70 -3.57 -22.34
CA GLY A 32 -3.67 -2.53 -22.47
C GLY A 32 -2.34 -2.82 -21.76
N ALA A 33 -2.25 -3.92 -21.00
CA ALA A 33 -1.03 -4.35 -20.32
C ALA A 33 0.05 -4.88 -21.29
N GLY A 34 1.23 -5.17 -20.74
CA GLY A 34 2.35 -5.78 -21.48
C GLY A 34 3.32 -4.78 -22.11
N GLN A 35 3.14 -3.48 -21.87
CA GLN A 35 4.11 -2.48 -22.24
C GLN A 35 5.25 -2.42 -21.21
N PRO A 36 6.51 -2.22 -21.64
CA PRO A 36 7.64 -2.08 -20.72
C PRO A 36 7.47 -0.84 -19.85
N THR A 37 7.97 -0.91 -18.63
CA THR A 37 8.05 0.24 -17.72
C THR A 37 9.02 1.29 -18.25
N ILE A 38 8.77 2.57 -17.92
CA ILE A 38 9.58 3.70 -18.35
C ILE A 38 10.26 4.31 -17.12
N PRO A 39 11.61 4.31 -17.04
CA PRO A 39 12.31 4.97 -15.93
C PRO A 39 11.96 6.45 -15.83
N ALA A 40 11.67 6.92 -14.61
CA ALA A 40 11.37 8.33 -14.34
C ALA A 40 12.43 9.01 -13.46
N ALA A 41 13.00 8.30 -12.46
CA ALA A 41 14.11 8.78 -11.66
C ALA A 41 14.88 7.62 -11.00
N ALA A 42 16.11 7.89 -10.57
CA ALA A 42 16.89 7.00 -9.72
C ALA A 42 17.40 7.78 -8.49
N ILE A 43 17.16 7.21 -7.31
CA ILE A 43 17.48 7.80 -6.00
C ILE A 43 18.20 6.75 -5.17
N PRO A 44 19.41 7.02 -4.64
CA PRO A 44 20.05 6.07 -3.73
C PRO A 44 19.25 5.94 -2.43
N GLY A 45 18.63 4.80 -2.18
CA GLY A 45 17.84 4.53 -0.98
C GLY A 45 16.72 3.53 -1.23
N ALA A 46 16.03 3.17 -0.16
CA ALA A 46 14.83 2.34 -0.21
C ALA A 46 13.59 3.24 -0.22
N LEU A 47 12.92 3.36 -1.37
CA LEU A 47 11.76 4.25 -1.49
C LEU A 47 10.50 3.55 -0.99
N GLU A 48 9.68 4.25 -0.19
CA GLU A 48 8.47 3.71 0.44
C GLU A 48 7.20 4.49 0.11
N GLY A 49 7.21 5.80 0.25
CA GLY A 49 6.08 6.66 -0.10
C GLY A 49 6.24 7.28 -1.49
N LEU A 50 5.14 7.44 -2.22
CA LEU A 50 5.10 8.15 -3.50
C LEU A 50 3.77 8.88 -3.66
N THR A 51 3.82 10.17 -3.99
CA THR A 51 2.65 10.99 -4.28
C THR A 51 2.98 12.08 -5.29
N VAL A 52 1.96 12.72 -5.88
CA VAL A 52 2.13 13.78 -6.88
C VAL A 52 1.29 15.00 -6.50
N ASP A 53 1.87 16.19 -6.62
CA ASP A 53 1.14 17.44 -6.37
C ASP A 53 0.36 17.94 -7.62
N ALA A 54 -0.43 19.01 -7.42
CA ALA A 54 -1.22 19.59 -8.49
C ALA A 54 -0.38 20.19 -9.66
N ARG A 55 0.92 20.40 -9.44
CA ARG A 55 1.87 20.89 -10.46
C ARG A 55 2.52 19.73 -11.25
N GLY A 56 2.17 18.47 -10.92
CA GLY A 56 2.78 17.29 -11.54
C GLY A 56 4.20 17.00 -11.05
N ARG A 57 4.58 17.48 -9.85
CA ARG A 57 5.85 17.11 -9.20
C ARG A 57 5.63 15.88 -8.33
N ALA A 58 6.48 14.88 -8.44
CA ALA A 58 6.45 13.72 -7.57
C ALA A 58 7.25 13.95 -6.29
N PHE A 59 6.75 13.37 -5.20
CA PHE A 59 7.42 13.30 -3.90
C PHE A 59 7.55 11.85 -3.49
N THR A 60 8.74 11.46 -3.00
CA THR A 60 8.98 10.11 -2.52
C THR A 60 9.82 10.12 -1.25
N THR A 61 9.67 9.10 -0.42
CA THR A 61 10.38 8.96 0.86
C THR A 61 11.43 7.88 0.79
N ASP A 62 12.52 8.07 1.54
CA ASP A 62 13.53 7.06 1.80
C ASP A 62 13.30 6.43 3.19
N LEU A 63 12.91 5.16 3.18
CA LEU A 63 12.64 4.36 4.38
C LEU A 63 13.83 4.27 5.33
N THR A 64 15.05 4.36 4.82
CA THR A 64 16.27 4.16 5.61
C THR A 64 16.89 5.45 6.10
N ALA A 65 16.97 6.47 5.23
CA ALA A 65 17.62 7.75 5.55
C ALA A 65 16.64 8.81 6.07
N GLY A 66 15.35 8.56 6.04
CA GLY A 66 14.32 9.51 6.48
C GLY A 66 14.21 10.76 5.61
N ARG A 67 14.65 10.69 4.36
CA ARG A 67 14.62 11.82 3.43
C ARG A 67 13.32 11.85 2.64
N VAL A 68 12.88 13.06 2.33
CA VAL A 68 11.79 13.34 1.38
C VAL A 68 12.42 13.96 0.15
N TYR A 69 12.21 13.35 -0.99
CA TYR A 69 12.69 13.84 -2.28
C TYR A 69 11.54 14.43 -3.09
N ARG A 70 11.85 15.48 -3.86
CA ARG A 70 11.00 16.03 -4.91
C ARG A 70 11.63 15.77 -6.27
N ILE A 71 10.82 15.39 -7.24
CA ILE A 71 11.19 15.17 -8.65
C ILE A 71 10.25 16.04 -9.48
N ASP A 72 10.78 17.09 -10.11
CA ASP A 72 9.97 18.12 -10.76
C ASP A 72 9.30 17.62 -12.06
N ALA A 73 9.90 16.64 -12.73
CA ALA A 73 9.34 15.94 -13.91
C ALA A 73 10.07 14.60 -14.11
N PRO A 74 9.50 13.62 -14.84
CA PRO A 74 10.24 12.41 -15.24
C PRO A 74 11.55 12.76 -15.93
N GLY A 75 12.65 12.16 -15.46
CA GLY A 75 14.01 12.45 -15.92
C GLY A 75 14.70 13.65 -15.23
N ALA A 76 13.98 14.44 -14.42
CA ALA A 76 14.60 15.50 -13.63
C ALA A 76 15.43 14.93 -12.46
N THR A 77 16.47 15.67 -12.06
CA THR A 77 17.30 15.31 -10.92
C THR A 77 16.49 15.42 -9.62
N PRO A 78 16.40 14.36 -8.82
CA PRO A 78 15.74 14.41 -7.52
C PRO A 78 16.42 15.37 -6.55
N VAL A 79 15.63 16.13 -5.77
CA VAL A 79 16.09 17.08 -4.78
C VAL A 79 15.60 16.67 -3.40
N VAL A 80 16.49 16.60 -2.40
CA VAL A 80 16.08 16.42 -1.00
C VAL A 80 15.41 17.72 -0.53
N VAL A 81 14.13 17.64 -0.18
CA VAL A 81 13.37 18.79 0.33
C VAL A 81 13.25 18.79 1.85
N ALA A 82 13.27 17.60 2.48
CA ALA A 82 13.17 17.50 3.93
C ALA A 82 13.87 16.23 4.44
N THR A 83 14.13 16.18 5.76
CA THR A 83 14.53 14.97 6.49
C THR A 83 13.67 14.87 7.74
N VAL A 84 12.99 13.72 7.94
CA VAL A 84 12.12 13.51 9.10
C VAL A 84 12.92 13.45 10.41
N PRO A 85 12.29 13.72 11.56
CA PRO A 85 13.02 13.89 12.83
C PRO A 85 13.53 12.58 13.44
N SER A 86 13.00 11.42 13.08
CA SER A 86 13.35 10.14 13.70
C SER A 86 13.03 8.96 12.80
N GLY A 87 13.94 8.00 12.73
CA GLY A 87 13.82 6.79 11.93
C GLY A 87 13.76 7.07 10.44
N GLY A 88 13.25 6.13 9.66
CA GLY A 88 12.99 6.30 8.24
C GLY A 88 11.68 7.03 7.97
N ALA A 89 11.49 7.46 6.73
CA ALA A 89 10.26 8.08 6.25
C ALA A 89 9.37 7.05 5.54
N GLY A 90 8.09 7.01 5.89
CA GLY A 90 7.07 6.10 5.35
C GLY A 90 6.11 6.79 4.38
N GLY A 91 4.80 6.61 4.59
CA GLY A 91 3.73 7.10 3.74
C GLY A 91 3.69 8.61 3.55
N LEU A 92 3.10 9.01 2.44
CA LEU A 92 2.88 10.39 2.03
C LEU A 92 1.40 10.63 1.73
N ALA A 93 0.85 11.74 2.20
CA ALA A 93 -0.51 12.16 1.87
C ALA A 93 -0.65 13.68 1.85
N TRP A 94 -1.62 14.19 1.10
CA TRP A 94 -1.93 15.61 1.05
C TRP A 94 -3.08 15.95 1.99
N THR A 95 -2.96 17.03 2.75
CA THR A 95 -4.09 17.60 3.48
C THR A 95 -4.97 18.45 2.56
N PRO A 96 -6.26 18.68 2.90
CA PRO A 96 -7.13 19.57 2.12
C PRO A 96 -6.59 21.00 1.92
N ASP A 97 -5.78 21.49 2.86
CA ASP A 97 -5.12 22.81 2.78
C ASP A 97 -3.77 22.78 2.04
N GLY A 98 -3.41 21.64 1.41
CA GLY A 98 -2.26 21.51 0.50
C GLY A 98 -0.92 21.28 1.18
N ARG A 99 -0.88 20.89 2.47
CA ARG A 99 0.36 20.46 3.14
C ARG A 99 0.65 19.01 2.81
N LEU A 100 1.92 18.65 2.66
CA LEU A 100 2.37 17.28 2.50
C LEU A 100 2.61 16.64 3.88
N LEU A 101 1.79 15.69 4.26
CA LEU A 101 2.03 14.85 5.45
C LEU A 101 3.04 13.75 5.11
N VAL A 102 3.97 13.53 6.02
CA VAL A 102 5.04 12.53 5.91
C VAL A 102 5.09 11.70 7.18
N GLY A 103 4.89 10.40 7.06
CA GLY A 103 5.11 9.45 8.14
C GLY A 103 6.59 9.32 8.50
N TYR A 104 6.90 9.21 9.80
CA TYR A 104 8.25 8.95 10.29
C TYR A 104 8.28 7.85 11.35
N GLY A 105 9.47 7.36 11.65
CA GLY A 105 9.68 6.31 12.65
C GLY A 105 9.73 4.90 12.05
N ALA A 106 9.91 4.78 10.73
CA ALA A 106 10.15 3.51 10.05
C ALA A 106 11.55 2.97 10.39
N ASP A 107 11.66 2.32 11.54
CA ASP A 107 12.88 1.69 12.08
C ASP A 107 12.47 0.42 12.86
N PRO A 108 13.40 -0.39 13.41
CA PRO A 108 13.05 -1.64 14.09
C PRO A 108 12.00 -1.54 15.22
N ARG A 109 11.70 -0.34 15.72
CA ARG A 109 10.64 -0.14 16.72
C ARG A 109 9.24 -0.45 16.17
N VAL A 110 9.03 -0.43 14.86
CA VAL A 110 7.74 -0.76 14.21
C VAL A 110 7.28 -2.19 14.51
N PHE A 111 8.21 -3.14 14.75
CA PHE A 111 7.88 -4.51 15.17
C PHE A 111 7.18 -4.58 16.54
N GLN A 112 7.35 -3.55 17.37
CA GLN A 112 6.69 -3.38 18.65
C GLN A 112 5.83 -2.10 18.66
N GLY A 113 5.42 -1.64 17.48
CA GLY A 113 4.79 -0.35 17.27
C GLY A 113 3.56 -0.14 18.13
N ASP A 114 2.70 -1.13 18.25
CA ASP A 114 1.48 -1.06 19.06
C ASP A 114 1.75 -0.79 20.56
N ALA A 115 2.88 -1.26 21.06
CA ALA A 115 3.30 -1.05 22.46
C ALA A 115 4.11 0.25 22.64
N LEU A 116 5.04 0.51 21.71
CA LEU A 116 5.99 1.63 21.81
C LEU A 116 5.39 2.96 21.33
N ARG A 117 4.54 2.93 20.30
CA ARG A 117 3.90 4.11 19.69
C ARG A 117 4.89 5.24 19.40
N ALA A 118 6.05 4.87 18.84
CA ALA A 118 7.19 5.77 18.64
C ALA A 118 7.17 6.52 17.29
N ALA A 119 6.23 6.15 16.41
CA ALA A 119 6.06 6.78 15.12
C ALA A 119 5.15 8.02 15.19
N GLY A 120 5.18 8.80 14.12
CA GLY A 120 4.36 10.01 14.00
C GLY A 120 4.34 10.55 12.60
N ILE A 121 3.82 11.75 12.46
CA ILE A 121 3.64 12.47 11.21
C ILE A 121 4.20 13.88 11.37
N VAL A 122 4.90 14.37 10.34
CA VAL A 122 5.24 15.78 10.16
C VAL A 122 4.51 16.33 8.95
N ALA A 123 4.19 17.61 8.94
CA ALA A 123 3.79 18.32 7.75
C ALA A 123 5.01 19.01 7.14
N VAL A 124 5.17 18.83 5.83
CA VAL A 124 6.25 19.43 5.03
C VAL A 124 5.65 20.47 4.10
N ASP A 125 6.22 21.66 4.07
CA ASP A 125 5.95 22.62 3.00
C ASP A 125 6.67 22.12 1.72
N PRO A 126 5.96 21.80 0.64
CA PRO A 126 6.54 21.15 -0.54
C PRO A 126 7.49 22.05 -1.36
N ASP A 127 7.47 23.37 -1.12
CA ASP A 127 8.30 24.32 -1.84
C ASP A 127 9.55 24.71 -1.04
N THR A 128 9.41 24.92 0.28
CA THR A 128 10.51 25.35 1.16
C THR A 128 11.17 24.20 1.92
N GLY A 129 10.50 23.07 2.07
CA GLY A 129 10.94 21.96 2.89
C GLY A 129 10.79 22.19 4.40
N ALA A 130 10.12 23.28 4.80
CA ALA A 130 9.89 23.55 6.21
C ALA A 130 9.05 22.45 6.86
N LEU A 131 9.55 21.95 8.00
CA LEU A 131 8.92 20.88 8.77
C LEU A 131 8.15 21.47 9.95
N THR A 132 6.91 21.00 10.14
CA THR A 132 6.13 21.26 11.36
C THR A 132 5.64 19.93 11.95
N PRO A 133 5.74 19.73 13.28
CA PRO A 133 5.12 18.57 13.93
C PRO A 133 3.61 18.54 13.63
N TYR A 134 3.08 17.36 13.28
CA TYR A 134 1.65 17.18 13.03
C TYR A 134 1.02 16.24 14.07
N ALA A 135 1.57 15.03 14.24
CA ALA A 135 1.09 14.05 15.21
C ALA A 135 2.22 13.13 15.69
N SER A 136 2.06 12.57 16.89
CA SER A 136 2.97 11.57 17.46
C SER A 136 2.19 10.53 18.26
N GLY A 137 2.79 9.37 18.52
CA GLY A 137 2.14 8.31 19.27
C GLY A 137 1.42 7.27 18.40
N LEU A 138 1.83 7.16 17.14
CA LEU A 138 1.37 6.11 16.22
C LEU A 138 2.20 4.83 16.36
N SER A 139 1.59 3.69 16.03
CA SER A 139 2.28 2.39 15.91
C SER A 139 3.34 2.43 14.80
N ALA A 140 2.95 2.93 13.64
CA ALA A 140 3.79 3.33 12.51
C ALA A 140 3.01 4.34 11.65
N ALA A 141 3.62 4.84 10.58
CA ALA A 141 2.98 5.56 9.51
C ALA A 141 3.57 5.07 8.17
N ASN A 142 3.40 3.75 7.91
CA ASN A 142 3.87 3.06 6.71
C ASN A 142 3.00 3.48 5.53
N GLY A 143 1.73 3.09 5.47
CA GLY A 143 0.74 3.70 4.59
C GLY A 143 0.08 4.89 5.26
N LEU A 144 -0.27 5.92 4.50
CA LEU A 144 -0.87 7.15 4.98
C LEU A 144 -1.82 7.72 3.91
N ASP A 145 -3.05 8.05 4.32
CA ASP A 145 -3.96 8.83 3.48
C ASP A 145 -4.83 9.76 4.34
N VAL A 146 -5.42 10.80 3.72
CA VAL A 146 -6.16 11.86 4.39
C VAL A 146 -7.53 12.03 3.73
N ALA A 147 -8.58 11.99 4.53
CA ALA A 147 -9.95 12.21 4.11
C ALA A 147 -10.26 13.70 3.86
N ALA A 148 -11.34 13.99 3.15
CA ALA A 148 -11.78 15.36 2.84
C ALA A 148 -12.05 16.20 4.09
N ASP A 149 -12.40 15.59 5.22
CA ASP A 149 -12.56 16.26 6.53
C ASP A 149 -11.21 16.50 7.26
N GLY A 150 -10.09 16.09 6.65
CA GLY A 150 -8.75 16.24 7.19
C GLY A 150 -8.32 15.15 8.18
N ILE A 151 -9.11 14.13 8.39
CA ILE A 151 -8.74 12.98 9.21
C ILE A 151 -7.74 12.12 8.43
N ALA A 152 -6.57 11.83 9.02
CA ALA A 152 -5.57 10.95 8.44
C ALA A 152 -5.66 9.53 9.02
N TYR A 153 -5.33 8.53 8.19
CA TYR A 153 -5.24 7.12 8.58
C TYR A 153 -3.83 6.62 8.32
N ALA A 154 -3.24 5.94 9.30
CA ALA A 154 -1.86 5.46 9.27
C ALA A 154 -1.79 3.97 9.62
N THR A 155 -1.02 3.20 8.84
CA THR A 155 -0.92 1.74 8.96
C THR A 155 0.44 1.28 9.51
N ASN A 156 0.49 0.02 9.94
CA ASN A 156 1.71 -0.70 10.32
C ASN A 156 1.61 -2.16 9.85
N ASP A 157 2.44 -2.55 8.92
CA ASP A 157 2.47 -3.88 8.33
C ASP A 157 3.01 -4.96 9.30
N PHE A 158 3.76 -4.58 10.32
CA PHE A 158 4.33 -5.47 11.34
C PHE A 158 3.51 -5.58 12.63
N ALA A 159 2.43 -4.80 12.77
CA ALA A 159 1.64 -4.73 13.98
C ALA A 159 0.14 -4.97 13.71
N SER A 160 -0.72 -4.64 14.67
CA SER A 160 -2.12 -5.03 14.63
C SER A 160 -3.10 -3.88 14.45
N PHE A 161 -2.67 -2.62 14.61
CA PHE A 161 -3.60 -1.50 14.60
C PHE A 161 -3.35 -0.53 13.45
N VAL A 162 -4.45 -0.07 12.86
CA VAL A 162 -4.49 1.14 12.03
C VAL A 162 -4.80 2.31 12.96
N GLY A 163 -4.01 3.37 12.87
CA GLY A 163 -4.18 4.62 13.61
C GLY A 163 -5.02 5.63 12.86
N ARG A 164 -5.68 6.53 13.60
CA ARG A 164 -6.42 7.67 13.08
C ARG A 164 -5.90 8.96 13.73
N VAL A 165 -5.71 9.99 12.92
CA VAL A 165 -5.21 11.29 13.37
C VAL A 165 -6.19 12.37 12.95
N TYR A 166 -6.63 13.17 13.89
CA TYR A 166 -7.55 14.28 13.65
C TYR A 166 -6.81 15.54 13.15
N PRO A 167 -7.48 16.49 12.48
CA PRO A 167 -6.85 17.69 11.95
C PRO A 167 -6.13 18.56 12.99
N ASN A 168 -6.51 18.44 14.26
CA ASN A 168 -5.86 19.12 15.40
C ASN A 168 -4.64 18.37 15.95
N GLY A 169 -4.20 17.27 15.31
CA GLY A 169 -3.08 16.44 15.75
C GLY A 169 -3.40 15.41 16.83
N ALA A 170 -4.64 15.32 17.30
CA ALA A 170 -5.05 14.28 18.25
C ALA A 170 -4.99 12.90 17.61
N VAL A 171 -4.46 11.91 18.32
CA VAL A 171 -4.20 10.55 17.80
C VAL A 171 -5.09 9.53 18.51
N GLN A 172 -5.74 8.69 17.72
CA GLN A 172 -6.33 7.42 18.16
C GLN A 172 -5.51 6.29 17.51
N ALA A 173 -4.48 5.82 18.20
CA ALA A 173 -3.50 4.88 17.66
C ALA A 173 -4.06 3.46 17.43
N ASP A 174 -5.18 3.14 18.06
CA ASP A 174 -5.91 1.86 17.98
C ASP A 174 -7.34 2.08 17.41
N TRP A 175 -7.46 2.88 16.36
CA TRP A 175 -8.76 3.14 15.72
C TRP A 175 -9.46 1.86 15.30
N THR A 176 -8.72 0.92 14.69
CA THR A 176 -9.23 -0.43 14.41
C THR A 176 -8.11 -1.46 14.45
N ARG A 177 -8.49 -2.70 14.85
CA ARG A 177 -7.58 -3.84 14.78
C ARG A 177 -7.63 -4.43 13.37
N PHE A 178 -6.54 -4.29 12.64
CA PHE A 178 -6.37 -4.84 11.30
C PHE A 178 -4.89 -5.23 11.09
N PRO A 179 -4.51 -6.49 11.39
CA PRO A 179 -3.12 -6.93 11.35
C PRO A 179 -2.52 -6.85 9.95
N SER A 180 -1.24 -6.49 9.90
CA SER A 180 -0.43 -6.45 8.68
C SER A 180 -0.94 -5.45 7.63
N ALA A 181 -1.60 -4.37 8.06
CA ALA A 181 -1.99 -3.29 7.17
C ALA A 181 -0.74 -2.53 6.71
N ASN A 182 -0.47 -2.53 5.39
CA ASN A 182 0.65 -1.84 4.76
C ASN A 182 0.17 -0.59 4.03
N GLY A 183 0.01 -0.62 2.71
CA GLY A 183 -0.52 0.51 1.96
C GLY A 183 -1.94 0.89 2.40
N ALA A 184 -2.26 2.18 2.33
CA ALA A 184 -3.55 2.72 2.68
C ALA A 184 -3.96 3.79 1.66
N VAL A 185 -5.21 3.71 1.16
CA VAL A 185 -5.80 4.73 0.29
C VAL A 185 -7.31 4.81 0.54
N LEU A 186 -7.85 6.01 0.63
CA LEU A 186 -9.29 6.25 0.76
C LEU A 186 -10.00 6.16 -0.59
N GLY A 187 -11.22 5.66 -0.60
CA GLY A 187 -12.12 5.80 -1.74
C GLY A 187 -12.56 7.26 -1.93
N GLY A 188 -13.05 7.61 -3.11
CA GLY A 188 -13.35 9.00 -3.46
C GLY A 188 -14.50 9.65 -2.66
N ASP A 189 -15.29 8.83 -1.95
CA ASP A 189 -16.37 9.28 -1.05
C ASP A 189 -16.01 9.16 0.45
N ASP A 190 -14.73 8.79 0.75
CA ASP A 190 -14.23 8.53 2.10
C ASP A 190 -15.01 7.45 2.88
N ALA A 191 -15.83 6.63 2.20
CA ALA A 191 -16.60 5.59 2.87
C ALA A 191 -15.75 4.38 3.29
N TYR A 192 -14.64 4.15 2.57
CA TYR A 192 -13.76 3.01 2.79
C TYR A 192 -12.29 3.41 2.77
N LEU A 193 -11.51 2.84 3.68
CA LEU A 193 -10.07 2.76 3.61
C LEU A 193 -9.67 1.44 2.96
N TYR A 194 -9.07 1.47 1.78
CA TYR A 194 -8.49 0.30 1.12
C TYR A 194 -7.09 0.06 1.66
N VAL A 195 -6.79 -1.20 2.01
CA VAL A 195 -5.51 -1.56 2.61
C VAL A 195 -4.96 -2.86 2.00
N SER A 196 -3.68 -2.89 1.74
CA SER A 196 -2.95 -4.12 1.46
C SER A 196 -2.56 -4.81 2.76
N ARG A 197 -2.48 -6.14 2.73
CA ARG A 197 -1.99 -6.99 3.83
C ARG A 197 -0.75 -7.73 3.33
N THR A 198 0.39 -7.48 3.96
CA THR A 198 1.68 -7.99 3.45
C THR A 198 2.02 -9.36 4.03
N PHE A 199 1.96 -9.54 5.35
CA PHE A 199 2.50 -10.72 6.04
C PHE A 199 1.45 -11.65 6.63
N SER A 200 0.40 -11.12 7.24
CA SER A 200 -0.71 -11.91 7.78
C SER A 200 -1.86 -11.94 6.80
N ASP A 201 -2.25 -13.14 6.35
CA ASP A 201 -3.32 -13.34 5.36
C ASP A 201 -3.16 -12.42 4.13
N PRO A 202 -2.04 -12.54 3.37
CA PRO A 202 -1.69 -11.59 2.32
C PRO A 202 -2.82 -11.35 1.32
N GLY A 203 -3.00 -10.11 0.92
CA GLY A 203 -4.10 -9.73 0.04
C GLY A 203 -4.47 -8.26 0.12
N VAL A 204 -5.71 -7.94 -0.22
CA VAL A 204 -6.27 -6.58 -0.17
C VAL A 204 -7.65 -6.61 0.47
N SER A 205 -7.92 -5.64 1.32
CA SER A 205 -9.22 -5.44 1.95
C SER A 205 -9.64 -3.98 1.89
N ARG A 206 -10.90 -3.71 2.17
CA ARG A 206 -11.38 -2.37 2.49
C ARG A 206 -12.03 -2.35 3.86
N ILE A 207 -11.77 -1.31 4.62
CA ILE A 207 -12.27 -1.09 5.97
C ILE A 207 -13.35 -0.01 5.90
N PRO A 208 -14.62 -0.29 6.23
CA PRO A 208 -15.65 0.75 6.25
C PRO A 208 -15.34 1.78 7.34
N ILE A 209 -15.28 3.06 7.00
CA ILE A 209 -14.98 4.13 7.97
C ILE A 209 -16.05 4.22 9.06
N ALA A 210 -17.33 4.04 8.69
CA ALA A 210 -18.46 4.08 9.64
C ALA A 210 -18.53 2.86 10.56
N ASN A 211 -17.95 1.70 10.17
CA ASN A 211 -17.93 0.48 10.97
C ASN A 211 -16.60 -0.29 10.74
N PRO A 212 -15.48 0.19 11.32
CA PRO A 212 -14.16 -0.37 11.04
C PRO A 212 -13.96 -1.79 11.60
N ALA A 213 -14.87 -2.29 12.42
CA ALA A 213 -14.86 -3.67 12.92
C ALA A 213 -15.35 -4.71 11.89
N ALA A 214 -15.87 -4.28 10.73
CA ALA A 214 -16.41 -5.13 9.68
C ALA A 214 -15.64 -4.99 8.34
N PRO A 215 -14.31 -5.26 8.31
CA PRO A 215 -13.53 -5.19 7.09
C PRO A 215 -14.01 -6.22 6.06
N GLN A 216 -13.84 -5.90 4.78
CA GLN A 216 -14.25 -6.71 3.65
C GLN A 216 -13.01 -7.12 2.84
N SER A 217 -12.77 -8.44 2.69
CA SER A 217 -11.71 -8.92 1.81
C SER A 217 -12.10 -8.74 0.35
N LEU A 218 -11.19 -8.14 -0.44
CA LEU A 218 -11.32 -7.98 -1.88
C LEU A 218 -10.47 -9.02 -2.63
N LEU A 219 -9.32 -9.38 -2.07
CA LEU A 219 -8.42 -10.39 -2.59
C LEU A 219 -7.70 -11.08 -1.44
N ASP A 220 -7.69 -12.40 -1.44
CA ASP A 220 -6.88 -13.24 -0.57
C ASP A 220 -5.87 -14.02 -1.42
N LEU A 221 -4.60 -13.75 -1.25
CA LEU A 221 -3.52 -14.50 -1.91
C LEU A 221 -3.27 -15.79 -1.13
N ARG A 222 -3.28 -16.93 -1.83
CA ARG A 222 -3.17 -18.25 -1.23
C ARG A 222 -2.12 -19.10 -1.94
N GLY A 223 -1.63 -20.13 -1.25
CA GLY A 223 -0.60 -21.01 -1.82
C GLY A 223 0.67 -20.24 -2.18
N ALA A 224 1.18 -20.39 -3.39
CA ALA A 224 2.37 -19.69 -3.86
C ALA A 224 2.16 -18.18 -3.98
N ASP A 225 0.93 -17.72 -4.28
CA ASP A 225 0.62 -16.31 -4.43
C ASP A 225 0.69 -15.56 -3.08
N ALA A 226 0.58 -16.26 -1.94
CA ALA A 226 0.77 -15.67 -0.61
C ALA A 226 2.18 -15.08 -0.42
N LEU A 227 3.15 -15.48 -1.23
CA LEU A 227 4.50 -14.89 -1.25
C LEU A 227 4.56 -13.55 -2.01
N GLY A 228 3.45 -13.11 -2.58
CA GLY A 228 3.38 -11.87 -3.36
C GLY A 228 3.62 -10.60 -2.56
N ALA A 229 3.39 -10.65 -1.22
CA ALA A 229 3.62 -9.53 -0.32
C ALA A 229 3.07 -8.21 -0.89
N PRO A 230 1.73 -8.03 -0.98
CA PRO A 230 1.12 -6.78 -1.44
C PRO A 230 1.62 -5.60 -0.62
N ASP A 231 1.92 -4.48 -1.29
CA ASP A 231 2.55 -3.31 -0.68
C ASP A 231 1.72 -2.04 -0.94
N GLY A 232 2.30 -0.86 -0.97
CA GLY A 232 1.61 0.42 -1.14
C GLY A 232 0.75 0.48 -2.40
N LEU A 233 -0.56 0.65 -2.24
CA LEU A 233 -1.56 0.58 -3.30
C LEU A 233 -2.10 1.96 -3.68
N THR A 234 -2.76 2.02 -4.84
CA THR A 234 -3.59 3.14 -5.28
C THR A 234 -4.92 2.64 -5.83
N LEU A 235 -5.84 3.54 -6.16
CA LEU A 235 -7.10 3.22 -6.83
C LEU A 235 -7.12 3.80 -8.24
N ASP A 236 -7.69 3.05 -9.19
CA ASP A 236 -8.02 3.62 -10.50
C ASP A 236 -9.33 4.46 -10.43
N SER A 237 -9.74 5.08 -11.52
CA SER A 237 -10.93 5.95 -11.56
C SER A 237 -12.26 5.21 -11.32
N ALA A 238 -12.27 3.88 -11.36
CA ALA A 238 -13.40 3.04 -11.01
C ALA A 238 -13.30 2.49 -9.58
N GLU A 239 -12.40 3.05 -8.75
CA GLU A 239 -12.09 2.62 -7.38
C GLU A 239 -11.62 1.16 -7.28
N ARG A 240 -11.00 0.63 -8.35
CA ARG A 240 -10.40 -0.68 -8.31
C ARG A 240 -8.98 -0.58 -7.74
N PRO A 241 -8.63 -1.39 -6.73
CA PRO A 241 -7.27 -1.39 -6.19
C PRO A 241 -6.24 -1.82 -7.23
N VAL A 242 -5.18 -1.03 -7.37
CA VAL A 242 -3.98 -1.32 -8.15
C VAL A 242 -2.83 -1.48 -7.17
N VAL A 243 -2.20 -2.66 -7.18
CA VAL A 243 -1.36 -3.13 -6.08
C VAL A 243 -0.07 -3.73 -6.61
N PRO A 244 1.10 -3.40 -6.07
CA PRO A 244 2.34 -4.09 -6.38
C PRO A 244 2.46 -5.38 -5.56
N LEU A 245 2.90 -6.45 -6.18
CA LEU A 245 3.40 -7.63 -5.50
C LEU A 245 4.91 -7.45 -5.33
N ASN A 246 5.32 -6.96 -4.16
CA ASN A 246 6.64 -6.40 -3.90
C ASN A 246 7.83 -7.26 -4.39
N PRO A 247 7.96 -8.56 -4.05
CA PRO A 247 9.15 -9.32 -4.43
C PRO A 247 9.33 -9.47 -5.94
N SER A 248 8.23 -9.65 -6.68
CA SER A 248 8.25 -9.85 -8.13
C SER A 248 8.22 -8.55 -8.93
N GLY A 249 7.74 -7.46 -8.32
CA GLY A 249 7.42 -6.21 -9.01
C GLY A 249 6.25 -6.35 -10.00
N GLN A 250 5.44 -7.40 -9.88
CA GLN A 250 4.22 -7.54 -10.66
C GLN A 250 3.18 -6.55 -10.15
N ILE A 251 2.52 -5.84 -11.06
CA ILE A 251 1.45 -4.90 -10.73
C ILE A 251 0.12 -5.53 -11.12
N ILE A 252 -0.78 -5.66 -10.17
CA ILE A 252 -2.11 -6.24 -10.35
C ILE A 252 -3.20 -5.20 -10.16
N ARG A 253 -4.36 -5.41 -10.81
CA ARG A 253 -5.58 -4.67 -10.56
C ARG A 253 -6.69 -5.63 -10.15
N ILE A 254 -7.41 -5.30 -9.08
CA ILE A 254 -8.52 -6.10 -8.59
C ILE A 254 -9.81 -5.63 -9.27
N ASP A 255 -10.34 -6.43 -10.20
CA ASP A 255 -11.52 -6.09 -11.02
C ASP A 255 -12.85 -6.48 -10.36
N ALA A 256 -12.83 -7.47 -9.46
CA ALA A 256 -13.98 -7.93 -8.68
C ALA A 256 -13.48 -8.73 -7.46
N PRO A 257 -14.33 -9.03 -6.48
CA PRO A 257 -13.94 -9.87 -5.34
C PRO A 257 -13.28 -11.18 -5.79
N GLN A 258 -12.07 -11.42 -5.27
CA GLN A 258 -11.21 -12.58 -5.57
C GLN A 258 -10.80 -12.73 -7.05
N ARG A 259 -10.88 -11.64 -7.82
CA ARG A 259 -10.47 -11.64 -9.24
C ARG A 259 -9.58 -10.44 -9.53
N TYR A 260 -8.43 -10.70 -10.12
CA TYR A 260 -7.47 -9.69 -10.53
C TYR A 260 -6.90 -9.99 -11.91
N CYS A 261 -6.35 -8.97 -12.54
CA CYS A 261 -5.55 -9.08 -13.75
C CYS A 261 -4.18 -8.41 -13.56
N VAL A 262 -3.22 -8.75 -14.40
CA VAL A 262 -1.87 -8.17 -14.39
C VAL A 262 -1.79 -6.99 -15.33
N LEU A 263 -1.44 -5.82 -14.81
CA LEU A 263 -1.23 -4.58 -15.58
C LEU A 263 0.18 -4.49 -16.15
N GLY A 264 1.16 -4.99 -15.44
CA GLY A 264 2.56 -4.90 -15.81
C GLY A 264 3.47 -5.46 -14.74
N GLY A 265 4.77 -5.17 -14.84
CA GLY A 265 5.77 -5.64 -13.89
C GLY A 265 7.18 -5.48 -14.41
N GLY A 266 8.14 -6.11 -13.73
CA GLY A 266 9.55 -6.13 -14.13
C GLY A 266 10.45 -5.23 -13.29
N ASN A 267 9.91 -4.55 -12.29
CA ASN A 267 10.67 -3.76 -11.32
C ASN A 267 10.54 -4.41 -9.92
N PRO A 268 11.35 -5.44 -9.58
CA PRO A 268 11.30 -6.11 -8.28
C PRO A 268 11.46 -5.13 -7.13
N ALA A 269 10.88 -5.48 -5.99
CA ALA A 269 10.83 -4.66 -4.80
C ALA A 269 10.06 -3.34 -4.98
N THR A 270 9.04 -3.34 -5.84
CA THR A 270 8.08 -2.22 -5.93
C THR A 270 7.29 -2.12 -4.63
N SER A 271 7.45 -1.00 -3.95
CA SER A 271 6.88 -0.75 -2.61
C SER A 271 5.60 0.07 -2.66
N VAL A 272 5.42 0.93 -3.65
CA VAL A 272 4.27 1.84 -3.68
C VAL A 272 3.91 2.23 -5.10
N LEU A 273 2.61 2.51 -5.29
CA LEU A 273 2.05 3.02 -6.54
C LEU A 273 1.29 4.32 -6.29
N THR A 274 1.27 5.18 -7.31
CA THR A 274 0.40 6.37 -7.33
C THR A 274 0.05 6.74 -8.76
N TYR A 275 -1.14 7.30 -8.97
CA TYR A 275 -1.43 7.98 -10.21
C TYR A 275 -0.84 9.39 -10.19
N GLY A 276 -0.50 9.89 -11.37
CA GLY A 276 -0.07 11.26 -11.53
C GLY A 276 -1.19 12.28 -11.31
N ARG A 277 -0.82 13.57 -11.29
CA ARG A 277 -1.74 14.69 -11.07
C ARG A 277 -1.31 15.91 -11.88
N GLY A 278 -2.27 16.78 -12.20
CA GLY A 278 -1.98 17.93 -13.05
C GLY A 278 -1.84 17.56 -14.51
N ASP A 279 -1.43 18.52 -15.33
CA ASP A 279 -1.39 18.38 -16.79
C ASP A 279 0.04 18.19 -17.33
N THR A 280 1.05 18.32 -16.51
CA THR A 280 2.47 18.23 -16.89
C THR A 280 3.26 17.34 -15.92
N GLY A 281 4.50 17.04 -16.26
CA GLY A 281 5.39 16.25 -15.41
C GLY A 281 4.87 14.83 -15.15
N PHE A 282 4.62 14.50 -13.89
CA PHE A 282 3.93 13.27 -13.47
C PHE A 282 2.42 13.48 -13.62
N SER A 283 1.96 13.62 -14.87
CA SER A 283 0.61 14.06 -15.20
C SER A 283 -0.47 13.03 -14.86
N ALA A 284 -1.70 13.53 -14.69
CA ALA A 284 -2.89 12.73 -14.42
C ALA A 284 -3.07 11.61 -15.45
N GLY A 285 -3.66 10.50 -15.01
CA GLY A 285 -3.90 9.31 -15.84
C GLY A 285 -2.71 8.36 -15.93
N ARG A 286 -1.49 8.80 -15.70
CA ARG A 286 -0.28 7.95 -15.74
C ARG A 286 -0.07 7.30 -14.37
N LEU A 287 0.21 6.00 -14.38
CA LEU A 287 0.53 5.24 -13.18
C LEU A 287 2.04 5.19 -12.97
N PHE A 288 2.48 5.49 -11.75
CA PHE A 288 3.88 5.47 -11.34
C PHE A 288 4.09 4.54 -10.15
N GLY A 289 5.29 3.97 -10.06
CA GLY A 289 5.74 3.16 -8.94
C GLY A 289 7.11 3.58 -8.42
N ALA A 290 7.37 3.28 -7.16
CA ALA A 290 8.71 3.37 -6.56
C ALA A 290 9.15 2.02 -6.01
N THR A 291 10.47 1.83 -5.83
CA THR A 291 11.07 0.55 -5.40
C THR A 291 12.00 0.73 -4.21
N PHE A 292 12.18 -0.32 -3.41
CA PHE A 292 13.23 -0.37 -2.39
C PHE A 292 14.66 -0.36 -2.98
N THR A 293 14.79 -0.48 -4.30
CA THR A 293 16.07 -0.35 -4.99
C THR A 293 16.33 1.06 -5.53
N GLY A 294 15.47 2.02 -5.18
CA GLY A 294 15.67 3.44 -5.48
C GLY A 294 15.22 3.88 -6.88
N GLN A 295 14.35 3.14 -7.52
CA GLN A 295 13.81 3.50 -8.83
C GLN A 295 12.42 4.13 -8.68
N VAL A 296 12.15 5.19 -9.46
CA VAL A 296 10.81 5.67 -9.77
C VAL A 296 10.58 5.46 -11.25
N TYR A 297 9.43 4.91 -11.62
CA TYR A 297 9.14 4.50 -12.99
C TYR A 297 7.65 4.62 -13.32
N GLU A 298 7.33 4.74 -14.60
CA GLU A 298 5.96 4.70 -15.12
C GLU A 298 5.57 3.28 -15.54
N ILE A 299 4.29 2.96 -15.38
CA ILE A 299 3.67 1.69 -15.77
C ILE A 299 2.61 2.00 -16.84
N PRO A 300 2.97 2.04 -18.15
CA PRO A 300 2.05 2.44 -19.21
C PRO A 300 0.80 1.57 -19.31
N GLY A 301 0.90 0.27 -18.96
CA GLY A 301 -0.25 -0.64 -18.93
C GLY A 301 -1.30 -0.29 -17.89
N GLY A 302 -0.98 0.57 -16.92
CA GLY A 302 -1.90 1.08 -15.92
C GLY A 302 -2.52 2.45 -16.26
N PHE A 303 -2.34 2.96 -17.48
CA PHE A 303 -2.90 4.26 -17.87
C PHE A 303 -4.42 4.29 -17.72
N ASP A 304 -4.93 5.30 -16.98
CA ASP A 304 -6.35 5.58 -16.80
C ASP A 304 -6.58 7.10 -16.84
N PRO A 305 -7.17 7.65 -17.93
CA PRO A 305 -7.24 9.09 -18.16
C PRO A 305 -8.00 9.86 -17.08
N ASN A 306 -8.81 9.19 -16.29
CA ASN A 306 -9.60 9.80 -15.23
C ASN A 306 -9.00 9.60 -13.82
N ALA A 307 -7.99 8.73 -13.67
CA ALA A 307 -7.34 8.51 -12.39
C ALA A 307 -6.36 9.64 -12.04
N ARG A 308 -6.29 9.97 -10.76
CA ARG A 308 -5.42 11.02 -10.19
C ARG A 308 -4.93 10.60 -8.82
N THR A 309 -3.79 11.10 -8.39
CA THR A 309 -3.43 11.04 -6.96
C THR A 309 -4.61 11.58 -6.15
N ALA A 310 -5.03 10.79 -5.16
CA ALA A 310 -6.06 11.22 -4.22
C ALA A 310 -5.61 12.50 -3.52
N THR A 311 -6.50 13.46 -3.50
CA THR A 311 -6.43 14.63 -2.65
C THR A 311 -7.83 15.04 -2.34
N PRO A 312 -8.01 15.47 -1.14
CA PRO A 312 -9.27 16.11 -0.78
C PRO A 312 -9.54 17.33 -1.66
#